data_947feb7ee3d02fe863fb5f7816b48018
#
_entry.id   947feb7ee3d02fe863fb5f7816b48018
#
_cell.length_a   1.000
_cell.length_b   1.000
_cell.length_c   1.000
_cell.angle_alpha   90.00
_cell.angle_beta   90.00
_cell.angle_gamma   90.00
#
_symmetry.space_group_name_H-M   'P 1'
#
loop_
_entity.id
_entity.type
_entity.pdbx_description
1 polymer ?
#
loop_
_entity_poly.entity_id
_entity_poly.type
_entity_poly.pdbx_seq_one_letter_code
_entity_poly.pdbx_strand_id
1 'polypeptide(L)'
;PDTTKGYMNIPDGELPKFKEGPFAKFPDFRLAVRHWMAYNAGLGNQGNPEGNVSVSFTVGKDGKAKDAKVENRATTSSQLEVAALYTIQRLPEFIPATQNGKPVAFRMTVALRFENR
;
A
#
# COMPACT_ATOMS: atom_id res chain seq x y z
N PRO A 1 -11.86 18.75 8.16
CA PRO A 1 -10.58 18.76 7.46
C PRO A 1 -10.57 17.79 6.29
N ASP A 2 -9.72 18.10 5.39
CA ASP A 2 -9.53 17.28 4.22
C ASP A 2 -8.80 15.98 4.62
N THR A 3 -9.51 14.87 4.65
CA THR A 3 -8.93 13.61 5.05
C THR A 3 -7.86 13.14 4.06
N THR A 4 -7.95 13.56 2.80
CA THR A 4 -6.92 13.22 1.82
C THR A 4 -5.58 13.81 2.22
N LYS A 5 -5.57 15.01 2.71
CA LYS A 5 -4.36 15.62 3.23
C LYS A 5 -3.97 15.01 4.58
N GLY A 6 -4.97 14.68 5.39
CA GLY A 6 -4.75 14.22 6.74
C GLY A 6 -3.91 12.96 6.81
N TYR A 7 -4.15 12.01 5.92
CA TYR A 7 -3.39 10.77 6.02
C TYR A 7 -2.10 10.78 5.22
N MET A 8 -1.83 11.88 4.50
CA MET A 8 -0.55 12.06 3.83
C MET A 8 0.40 12.94 4.63
N ASN A 9 -0.03 13.40 5.79
CA ASN A 9 0.74 14.33 6.57
C ASN A 9 0.57 14.02 8.05
N ILE A 10 1.67 13.66 8.70
CA ILE A 10 1.67 13.37 10.12
C ILE A 10 2.25 14.59 10.83
N PRO A 11 1.45 15.30 11.66
CA PRO A 11 1.99 16.47 12.37
C PRO A 11 3.21 16.09 13.21
N ASP A 12 4.27 16.85 13.08
CA ASP A 12 5.52 16.64 13.81
C ASP A 12 6.07 15.23 13.61
N GLY A 13 5.90 14.69 12.39
CA GLY A 13 6.30 13.32 12.13
C GLY A 13 6.77 13.10 10.71
N GLU A 14 7.06 11.85 10.42
CA GLU A 14 7.50 11.43 9.11
C GLU A 14 6.67 10.24 8.66
N LEU A 15 6.41 10.19 7.35
CA LEU A 15 5.73 9.07 6.74
C LEU A 15 6.63 7.84 6.74
N PRO A 16 6.04 6.64 6.62
CA PRO A 16 6.85 5.44 6.46
C PRO A 16 7.67 5.51 5.17
N LYS A 17 8.68 4.67 5.08
CA LYS A 17 9.45 4.53 3.84
C LYS A 17 9.98 3.11 3.74
N PHE A 18 10.27 2.70 2.51
CA PHE A 18 10.87 1.40 2.31
C PHE A 18 12.22 1.35 3.01
N LYS A 19 12.48 0.24 3.69
CA LYS A 19 13.68 0.08 4.48
C LYS A 19 14.91 -0.05 3.59
N GLU A 20 14.76 -0.75 2.46
CA GLU A 20 15.85 -0.94 1.53
C GLU A 20 15.31 -1.24 0.14
N GLY A 21 16.20 -1.31 -0.85
CA GLY A 21 15.83 -1.62 -2.21
C GLY A 21 15.61 -0.37 -3.05
N PRO A 22 15.32 -0.55 -4.35
CA PRO A 22 15.22 0.60 -5.27
C PRO A 22 14.10 1.57 -4.92
N PHE A 23 13.04 1.09 -4.29
CA PHE A 23 11.91 1.96 -3.96
C PHE A 23 12.17 2.81 -2.72
N ALA A 24 13.22 2.53 -1.98
CA ALA A 24 13.59 3.33 -0.83
C ALA A 24 14.06 4.73 -1.23
N LYS A 25 14.38 4.92 -2.49
CA LYS A 25 14.87 6.21 -3.00
C LYS A 25 13.77 7.19 -3.34
N PHE A 26 12.52 6.73 -3.41
CA PHE A 26 11.41 7.63 -3.73
C PHE A 26 11.17 8.58 -2.56
N PRO A 27 11.09 9.88 -2.83
CA PRO A 27 10.89 10.85 -1.75
C PRO A 27 9.48 10.80 -1.15
N ASP A 28 8.51 10.31 -1.93
CA ASP A 28 7.12 10.26 -1.51
C ASP A 28 6.76 8.80 -1.25
N PHE A 29 6.43 8.48 0.00
CA PHE A 29 6.09 7.13 0.39
C PHE A 29 4.93 6.55 -0.44
N ARG A 30 3.89 7.35 -0.64
CA ARG A 30 2.73 6.86 -1.39
C ARG A 30 3.10 6.53 -2.82
N LEU A 31 3.93 7.37 -3.44
CA LEU A 31 4.40 7.12 -4.78
C LEU A 31 5.27 5.87 -4.83
N ALA A 32 6.13 5.69 -3.85
CA ALA A 32 6.98 4.51 -3.77
C ALA A 32 6.15 3.24 -3.69
N VAL A 33 5.12 3.25 -2.85
CA VAL A 33 4.23 2.09 -2.69
C VAL A 33 3.50 1.80 -3.99
N ARG A 34 3.00 2.84 -4.66
CA ARG A 34 2.29 2.65 -5.92
C ARG A 34 3.20 2.05 -6.98
N HIS A 35 4.44 2.51 -7.06
CA HIS A 35 5.39 1.94 -8.02
C HIS A 35 5.71 0.50 -7.69
N TRP A 36 5.94 0.20 -6.43
CA TRP A 36 6.20 -1.17 -6.02
C TRP A 36 5.03 -2.08 -6.39
N MET A 37 3.81 -1.63 -6.12
CA MET A 37 2.62 -2.44 -6.40
C MET A 37 2.40 -2.61 -7.88
N ALA A 38 2.60 -1.56 -8.68
CA ALA A 38 2.48 -1.67 -10.12
C ALA A 38 3.45 -2.69 -10.69
N TYR A 39 4.66 -2.73 -10.14
CA TYR A 39 5.67 -3.67 -10.59
C TYR A 39 5.33 -5.11 -10.20
N ASN A 40 4.69 -5.30 -9.05
CA ASN A 40 4.47 -6.63 -8.47
C ASN A 40 3.04 -7.16 -8.61
N ALA A 41 2.08 -6.31 -8.94
CA ALA A 41 0.67 -6.68 -8.89
C ALA A 41 0.32 -7.85 -9.82
N GLY A 42 0.99 -7.94 -10.96
CA GLY A 42 0.69 -8.99 -11.92
C GLY A 42 1.05 -10.40 -11.45
N LEU A 43 1.84 -10.50 -10.38
CA LEU A 43 2.33 -11.80 -9.94
C LEU A 43 1.21 -12.70 -9.42
N GLY A 44 0.13 -12.11 -8.90
CA GLY A 44 -1.00 -12.88 -8.42
C GLY A 44 -2.19 -12.89 -9.35
N ASN A 45 -2.03 -12.35 -10.56
CA ASN A 45 -3.15 -12.18 -11.48
C ASN A 45 -2.87 -12.78 -12.85
N GLN A 46 -2.49 -14.03 -12.89
CA GLN A 46 -2.12 -14.69 -14.15
C GLN A 46 -3.36 -15.01 -14.97
N GLY A 47 -3.53 -14.26 -16.10
CA GLY A 47 -4.63 -14.52 -17.01
C GLY A 47 -6.01 -14.18 -16.46
N ASN A 48 -6.08 -13.41 -15.41
CA ASN A 48 -7.33 -13.10 -14.73
C ASN A 48 -7.95 -11.79 -15.23
N PRO A 49 -9.17 -11.47 -14.79
CA PRO A 49 -9.85 -10.27 -15.25
C PRO A 49 -9.07 -9.00 -14.93
N GLU A 50 -9.29 -8.00 -15.76
CA GLU A 50 -8.74 -6.68 -15.53
C GLU A 50 -9.65 -5.91 -14.59
N GLY A 51 -9.08 -4.94 -13.90
CA GLY A 51 -9.89 -4.07 -13.08
C GLY A 51 -9.08 -3.24 -12.11
N ASN A 52 -9.78 -2.36 -11.43
CA ASN A 52 -9.19 -1.49 -10.42
C ASN A 52 -9.61 -1.95 -9.04
N VAL A 53 -8.66 -2.04 -8.13
CA VAL A 53 -8.93 -2.46 -6.76
C VAL A 53 -8.38 -1.42 -5.82
N SER A 54 -9.22 -0.93 -4.92
CA SER A 54 -8.78 -0.03 -3.86
C SER A 54 -8.51 -0.87 -2.62
N VAL A 55 -7.30 -0.82 -2.13
CA VAL A 55 -6.87 -1.62 -0.97
C VAL A 55 -6.34 -0.70 0.11
N SER A 56 -6.82 -0.90 1.32
CA SER A 56 -6.25 -0.21 2.47
C SER A 56 -5.45 -1.19 3.30
N PHE A 57 -4.42 -0.69 3.97
CA PHE A 57 -3.61 -1.48 4.87
C PHE A 57 -2.92 -0.56 5.85
N THR A 58 -2.41 -1.16 6.92
CA THR A 58 -1.70 -0.41 7.95
C THR A 58 -0.23 -0.81 7.94
N VAL A 59 0.65 0.20 7.95
CA VAL A 59 2.06 -0.02 8.26
C VAL A 59 2.16 0.11 9.77
N GLY A 60 2.41 -1.00 10.45
CA GLY A 60 2.46 -1.01 11.90
C GLY A 60 3.70 -0.35 12.47
N LYS A 61 3.71 -0.23 13.79
CA LYS A 61 4.88 0.31 14.49
C LYS A 61 6.13 -0.52 14.25
N ASP A 62 5.94 -1.80 13.90
CA ASP A 62 7.03 -2.72 13.61
C ASP A 62 7.48 -2.64 12.16
N GLY A 63 6.87 -1.77 11.36
CA GLY A 63 7.23 -1.61 9.97
C GLY A 63 6.60 -2.62 9.02
N LYS A 64 5.69 -3.45 9.50
CA LYS A 64 5.08 -4.48 8.67
C LYS A 64 3.68 -4.08 8.22
N ALA A 65 3.37 -4.37 6.96
CA ALA A 65 2.02 -4.14 6.44
C ALA A 65 1.07 -5.19 7.02
N LYS A 66 -0.10 -4.73 7.47
CA LYS A 66 -1.09 -5.60 8.08
C LYS A 66 -2.48 -5.04 7.88
N ASP A 67 -3.49 -5.84 8.23
CA ASP A 67 -4.90 -5.42 8.20
C ASP A 67 -5.31 -4.93 6.82
N ALA A 68 -4.92 -5.68 5.79
CA ALA A 68 -5.28 -5.35 4.42
C ALA A 68 -6.75 -5.60 4.17
N LYS A 69 -7.38 -4.69 3.42
CA LYS A 69 -8.80 -4.77 3.15
C LYS A 69 -9.09 -4.16 1.79
N VAL A 70 -9.90 -4.87 0.99
CA VAL A 70 -10.36 -4.32 -0.28
C VAL A 70 -11.55 -3.42 0.00
N GLU A 71 -11.41 -2.15 -0.37
CA GLU A 71 -12.43 -1.14 -0.05
C GLU A 71 -13.60 -1.15 -1.03
N ASN A 72 -13.37 -1.56 -2.28
CA ASN A 72 -14.42 -1.58 -3.29
C ASN A 72 -14.86 -3.01 -3.63
N ARG A 73 -15.08 -3.84 -2.59
CA ARG A 73 -15.42 -5.25 -2.78
C ARG A 73 -16.67 -5.46 -3.62
N ALA A 74 -17.66 -4.57 -3.50
CA ALA A 74 -18.92 -4.74 -4.22
C ALA A 74 -18.73 -4.71 -5.74
N THR A 75 -17.66 -4.08 -6.22
CA THR A 75 -17.39 -3.95 -7.66
C THR A 75 -16.13 -4.70 -8.06
N THR A 76 -15.58 -5.53 -7.18
CA THR A 76 -14.32 -6.23 -7.42
C THR A 76 -14.60 -7.73 -7.47
N SER A 77 -14.10 -8.40 -8.51
CA SER A 77 -14.21 -9.85 -8.58
C SER A 77 -13.41 -10.50 -7.46
N SER A 78 -13.81 -11.71 -7.07
CA SER A 78 -13.08 -12.42 -6.03
C SER A 78 -11.64 -12.74 -6.45
N GLN A 79 -11.42 -12.95 -7.75
CA GLN A 79 -10.07 -13.19 -8.25
C GLN A 79 -9.19 -11.95 -8.08
N LEU A 80 -9.73 -10.77 -8.37
CA LEU A 80 -8.97 -9.53 -8.20
C LEU A 80 -8.76 -9.23 -6.72
N GLU A 81 -9.73 -9.53 -5.88
CA GLU A 81 -9.57 -9.36 -4.44
C GLU A 81 -8.39 -10.19 -3.93
N VAL A 82 -8.34 -11.46 -4.33
CA VAL A 82 -7.26 -12.35 -3.91
C VAL A 82 -5.92 -11.82 -4.41
N ALA A 83 -5.87 -11.39 -5.67
CA ALA A 83 -4.63 -10.88 -6.24
C ALA A 83 -4.15 -9.63 -5.50
N ALA A 84 -5.08 -8.74 -5.15
CA ALA A 84 -4.73 -7.52 -4.44
C ALA A 84 -4.19 -7.81 -3.05
N LEU A 85 -4.86 -8.69 -2.32
CA LEU A 85 -4.42 -9.05 -0.96
C LEU A 85 -3.09 -9.78 -1.00
N TYR A 86 -2.88 -10.63 -2.01
CA TYR A 86 -1.61 -11.30 -2.20
C TYR A 86 -0.48 -10.30 -2.40
N THR A 87 -0.75 -9.25 -3.19
CA THR A 87 0.24 -8.22 -3.45
C THR A 87 0.63 -7.52 -2.14
N ILE A 88 -0.35 -7.21 -1.30
CA ILE A 88 -0.06 -6.56 -0.01
C ILE A 88 0.77 -7.46 0.88
N GLN A 89 0.49 -8.76 0.90
CA GLN A 89 1.23 -9.71 1.73
C GLN A 89 2.70 -9.80 1.34
N ARG A 90 3.02 -9.43 0.12
CA ARG A 90 4.38 -9.49 -0.39
C ARG A 90 5.17 -8.20 -0.15
N LEU A 91 4.54 -7.18 0.40
CA LEU A 91 5.24 -5.93 0.68
C LEU A 91 6.42 -6.18 1.62
N PRO A 92 7.57 -5.56 1.32
CA PRO A 92 8.71 -5.70 2.21
C PRO A 92 8.50 -4.90 3.49
N GLU A 93 9.42 -5.04 4.41
CA GLU A 93 9.37 -4.31 5.67
C GLU A 93 9.68 -2.84 5.43
N PHE A 94 9.00 -1.98 6.17
CA PHE A 94 9.16 -0.53 6.10
C PHE A 94 9.86 0.00 7.33
N ILE A 95 10.44 1.18 7.20
CA ILE A 95 10.76 2.01 8.36
C ILE A 95 9.41 2.64 8.74
N PRO A 96 8.93 2.44 9.97
CA PRO A 96 7.59 2.90 10.32
C PRO A 96 7.47 4.41 10.35
N ALA A 97 6.23 4.89 10.25
CA ALA A 97 5.95 6.30 10.46
C ALA A 97 6.33 6.71 11.86
N THR A 98 6.66 7.98 12.03
CA THR A 98 6.98 8.51 13.36
C THR A 98 6.16 9.76 13.62
N GLN A 99 5.90 10.01 14.89
CA GLN A 99 5.31 11.25 15.35
C GLN A 99 6.03 11.63 16.64
N ASN A 100 6.59 12.84 16.67
CA ASN A 100 7.40 13.28 17.79
C ASN A 100 8.54 12.31 18.10
N GLY A 101 9.11 11.73 17.04
CA GLY A 101 10.24 10.80 17.15
C GLY A 101 9.87 9.39 17.56
N LYS A 102 8.60 9.08 17.72
CA LYS A 102 8.15 7.76 18.15
C LYS A 102 7.44 7.03 17.03
N PRO A 103 7.66 5.72 16.87
CA PRO A 103 6.95 4.96 15.84
C PRO A 103 5.45 4.97 16.08
N VAL A 104 4.70 5.14 14.99
CA VAL A 104 3.24 5.08 15.04
C VAL A 104 2.74 4.26 13.87
N ALA A 105 1.56 3.68 14.02
CA ALA A 105 0.92 2.98 12.93
C ALA A 105 0.38 4.00 11.92
N PHE A 106 0.41 3.62 10.65
CA PHE A 106 -0.04 4.51 9.58
C PHE A 106 -0.90 3.73 8.61
N ARG A 107 -2.15 4.15 8.44
CA ARG A 107 -3.05 3.46 7.51
C ARG A 107 -3.17 4.25 6.22
N MET A 108 -3.18 3.52 5.12
CA MET A 108 -3.28 4.15 3.81
C MET A 108 -4.13 3.31 2.88
N THR A 109 -4.60 3.95 1.82
CA THR A 109 -5.35 3.29 0.76
C THR A 109 -4.62 3.54 -0.55
N VAL A 110 -4.49 2.49 -1.35
CA VAL A 110 -3.86 2.59 -2.66
C VAL A 110 -4.79 1.98 -3.70
N ALA A 111 -4.69 2.51 -4.92
CA ALA A 111 -5.43 1.97 -6.05
C ALA A 111 -4.49 1.10 -6.86
N LEU A 112 -4.90 -0.14 -7.10
CA LEU A 112 -4.16 -1.08 -7.91
C LEU A 112 -4.91 -1.29 -9.22
N ARG A 113 -4.18 -1.29 -10.32
CA ARG A 113 -4.76 -1.61 -11.61
C ARG A 113 -4.18 -2.92 -12.11
N PHE A 114 -5.06 -3.87 -12.37
CA PHE A 114 -4.68 -5.16 -12.92
C PHE A 114 -5.03 -5.19 -14.40
N GLU A 115 -4.06 -5.56 -15.21
CA GLU A 115 -4.24 -5.63 -16.64
C GLU A 115 -3.72 -6.97 -17.15
N ASN A 116 -4.41 -7.51 -18.16
CA ASN A 116 -3.95 -8.69 -18.85
C ASN A 116 -3.04 -8.28 -20.00
N ARG A 117 -1.99 -9.05 -20.18
CA ARG A 117 -1.05 -8.77 -21.24
C ARG A 117 -0.78 -10.00 -22.08
#